data_535f659e786cb554ed4eaa56b62cb162
#
_entry.id   535f659e786cb554ed4eaa56b62cb162
#
_cell.length_a   1.000
_cell.length_b   1.000
_cell.length_c   1.000
_cell.angle_alpha   90.00
_cell.angle_beta   90.00
_cell.angle_gamma   90.00
#
_symmetry.space_group_name_H-M   'P 1'
#
loop_
_entity.id
_entity.type
_entity.pdbx_description
1 polymer ?
#
loop_
_entity_poly.entity_id
_entity_poly.type
_entity_poly.pdbx_seq_one_letter_code
_entity_poly.pdbx_strand_id
1 'polypeptide(L)'
;MNNKKYWAERTVHLKESQLNKGVKYYKDLEKQYTIAMKRIERDIYNWYTRFAENNEISYAEAKQLLNSKELKELRWNVKEYIKHGRENAVNEMWIRELENASSRYHISRLESLKLQMQQHVEVLYGNEIDGLENFMKDVYKDNYYRLAFDIGKNIGISSSFSALDTRKIEKVISRPWTPDGLNFSERVWGKHRPELINFLEKELTQSIIRGENPKTLVNKLSKKFNSSKSQAANLLFTESAFFASASTQDCFNDLDVEEYDIVATLDLRTSEICQNMDGKTFKMEDYKIGVTAPPFHVKCRTTTAPSIKDLEGMR
;
A
#
# COMPACT_ATOMS: atom_id res chain seq x y z
N MET A 1 -37.44 -14.17 1.72
CA MET A 1 -36.77 -13.96 0.41
C MET A 1 -35.36 -14.54 0.50
N ASN A 2 -35.22 -15.81 0.22
CA ASN A 2 -33.93 -16.53 0.28
C ASN A 2 -33.68 -17.19 -1.06
N ASN A 3 -33.23 -16.43 -2.05
CA ASN A 3 -32.81 -17.03 -3.29
C ASN A 3 -31.34 -16.68 -3.58
N LYS A 4 -30.67 -17.50 -4.37
CA LYS A 4 -29.27 -17.33 -4.78
C LYS A 4 -29.00 -15.91 -5.31
N LYS A 5 -29.96 -15.31 -5.99
CA LYS A 5 -29.91 -13.96 -6.53
C LYS A 5 -29.82 -12.90 -5.41
N TYR A 6 -30.60 -13.04 -4.33
CA TYR A 6 -30.54 -12.11 -3.19
C TYR A 6 -29.14 -12.07 -2.56
N TRP A 7 -28.56 -13.24 -2.28
CA TRP A 7 -27.24 -13.32 -1.66
C TRP A 7 -26.14 -12.83 -2.59
N ALA A 8 -26.23 -13.15 -3.89
CA ALA A 8 -25.31 -12.64 -4.89
C ALA A 8 -25.34 -11.11 -4.93
N GLU A 9 -26.53 -10.50 -5.02
CA GLU A 9 -26.68 -9.03 -5.01
C GLU A 9 -26.16 -8.43 -3.70
N ARG A 10 -26.46 -9.03 -2.55
CA ARG A 10 -26.06 -8.52 -1.25
C ARG A 10 -24.55 -8.52 -1.04
N THR A 11 -23.89 -9.61 -1.40
CA THR A 11 -22.43 -9.73 -1.30
C THR A 11 -21.71 -8.86 -2.31
N VAL A 12 -22.26 -8.67 -3.52
CA VAL A 12 -21.75 -7.70 -4.51
C VAL A 12 -21.82 -6.28 -3.95
N HIS A 13 -22.95 -5.85 -3.37
CA HIS A 13 -23.07 -4.52 -2.74
C HIS A 13 -22.09 -4.32 -1.60
N LEU A 14 -21.86 -5.32 -0.77
CA LEU A 14 -20.84 -5.27 0.29
C LEU A 14 -19.46 -5.08 -0.32
N LYS A 15 -19.13 -5.85 -1.35
CA LYS A 15 -17.85 -5.73 -2.07
C LYS A 15 -17.66 -4.36 -2.71
N GLU A 16 -18.69 -3.81 -3.36
CA GLU A 16 -18.67 -2.47 -3.94
C GLU A 16 -18.45 -1.38 -2.86
N SER A 17 -19.10 -1.52 -1.71
CA SER A 17 -18.88 -0.61 -0.58
C SER A 17 -17.42 -0.61 -0.12
N GLN A 18 -16.77 -1.78 -0.05
CA GLN A 18 -15.36 -1.92 0.30
C GLN A 18 -14.45 -1.32 -0.78
N LEU A 19 -14.74 -1.56 -2.06
CA LEU A 19 -13.99 -0.98 -3.16
C LEU A 19 -14.08 0.57 -3.14
N ASN A 20 -15.24 1.13 -2.84
CA ASN A 20 -15.43 2.58 -2.72
C ASN A 20 -14.63 3.17 -1.55
N LYS A 21 -14.56 2.48 -0.40
CA LYS A 21 -13.67 2.84 0.71
C LYS A 21 -12.20 2.80 0.27
N GLY A 22 -11.79 1.76 -0.47
CA GLY A 22 -10.46 1.64 -1.04
C GLY A 22 -10.12 2.79 -2.00
N VAL A 23 -11.06 3.19 -2.87
CA VAL A 23 -10.88 4.34 -3.77
C VAL A 23 -10.69 5.64 -2.99
N LYS A 24 -11.46 5.85 -1.90
CA LYS A 24 -11.30 7.03 -1.04
C LYS A 24 -9.93 7.05 -0.38
N TYR A 25 -9.51 5.95 0.23
CA TYR A 25 -8.18 5.82 0.84
C TYR A 25 -7.06 6.03 -0.19
N TYR A 26 -7.20 5.46 -1.39
CA TYR A 26 -6.23 5.64 -2.46
C TYR A 26 -6.05 7.10 -2.88
N LYS A 27 -7.12 7.90 -2.92
CA LYS A 27 -7.02 9.35 -3.19
C LYS A 27 -6.17 10.09 -2.15
N ASP A 28 -6.25 9.69 -0.90
CA ASP A 28 -5.43 10.29 0.16
C ASP A 28 -3.97 9.84 0.05
N LEU A 29 -3.73 8.57 -0.26
CA LEU A 29 -2.39 8.05 -0.55
C LEU A 29 -1.77 8.75 -1.78
N GLU A 30 -2.53 8.96 -2.84
CA GLU A 30 -2.11 9.69 -4.05
C GLU A 30 -1.66 11.12 -3.74
N LYS A 31 -2.34 11.81 -2.80
CA LYS A 31 -1.91 13.13 -2.32
C LYS A 31 -0.55 13.07 -1.62
N GLN A 32 -0.32 12.04 -0.80
CA GLN A 32 0.96 11.85 -0.10
C GLN A 32 2.12 11.65 -1.08
N TYR A 33 1.94 10.82 -2.10
CA TYR A 33 2.93 10.67 -3.19
C TYR A 33 3.20 12.01 -3.91
N THR A 34 2.16 12.79 -4.16
CA THR A 34 2.29 14.11 -4.80
C THR A 34 3.05 15.10 -3.91
N ILE A 35 2.79 15.09 -2.60
CA ILE A 35 3.47 15.95 -1.63
C ILE A 35 4.96 15.57 -1.53
N ALA A 36 5.27 14.27 -1.43
CA ALA A 36 6.64 13.78 -1.37
C ALA A 36 7.42 14.20 -2.64
N MET A 37 6.84 14.01 -3.82
CA MET A 37 7.48 14.41 -5.07
C MET A 37 7.73 15.92 -5.16
N LYS A 38 6.75 16.74 -4.77
CA LYS A 38 6.91 18.22 -4.75
C LYS A 38 7.99 18.68 -3.77
N ARG A 39 8.14 18.02 -2.62
CA ARG A 39 9.20 18.30 -1.65
C ARG A 39 10.57 17.99 -2.25
N ILE A 40 10.72 16.82 -2.85
CA ILE A 40 11.95 16.41 -3.53
C ILE A 40 12.30 17.38 -4.67
N GLU A 41 11.32 17.73 -5.49
CA GLU A 41 11.49 18.74 -6.55
C GLU A 41 12.02 20.07 -6.02
N ARG A 42 11.39 20.59 -4.96
CA ARG A 42 11.82 21.83 -4.31
C ARG A 42 13.26 21.73 -3.78
N ASP A 43 13.61 20.61 -3.15
CA ASP A 43 14.94 20.43 -2.55
C ASP A 43 16.02 20.33 -3.64
N ILE A 44 15.71 19.71 -4.79
CA ILE A 44 16.59 19.69 -5.96
C ILE A 44 16.82 21.12 -6.48
N TYR A 45 15.77 21.92 -6.69
CA TYR A 45 15.93 23.29 -7.18
C TYR A 45 16.67 24.18 -6.18
N ASN A 46 16.35 24.09 -4.89
CA ASN A 46 17.05 24.82 -3.84
C ASN A 46 18.54 24.47 -3.78
N TRP A 47 18.88 23.19 -3.95
CA TRP A 47 20.26 22.74 -3.97
C TRP A 47 21.04 23.35 -5.15
N TYR A 48 20.47 23.33 -6.35
CA TYR A 48 21.08 23.96 -7.52
C TYR A 48 21.21 25.48 -7.38
N THR A 49 20.22 26.16 -6.81
CA THR A 49 20.27 27.60 -6.57
C THR A 49 21.37 27.97 -5.59
N ARG A 50 21.43 27.27 -4.44
CA ARG A 50 22.50 27.51 -3.44
C ARG A 50 23.90 27.20 -3.99
N PHE A 51 24.00 26.18 -4.85
CA PHE A 51 25.27 25.91 -5.50
C PHE A 51 25.70 27.04 -6.43
N ALA A 52 24.79 27.62 -7.20
CA ALA A 52 25.04 28.76 -8.07
C ALA A 52 25.47 29.99 -7.25
N GLU A 53 24.72 30.36 -6.22
CA GLU A 53 24.99 31.48 -5.33
C GLU A 53 26.34 31.35 -4.65
N ASN A 54 26.67 30.19 -4.09
CA ASN A 54 27.93 30.00 -3.35
C ASN A 54 29.19 29.97 -4.25
N ASN A 55 29.03 29.81 -5.54
CA ASN A 55 30.15 29.85 -6.49
C ASN A 55 30.16 31.12 -7.35
N GLU A 56 29.29 32.09 -7.03
CA GLU A 56 29.16 33.36 -7.77
C GLU A 56 28.94 33.18 -9.28
N ILE A 57 28.23 32.12 -9.65
CA ILE A 57 27.97 31.73 -11.03
C ILE A 57 26.46 31.74 -11.31
N SER A 58 26.11 31.89 -12.57
CA SER A 58 24.72 31.79 -12.99
C SER A 58 24.19 30.35 -12.77
N TYR A 59 22.90 30.23 -12.58
CA TYR A 59 22.22 28.92 -12.51
C TYR A 59 22.53 28.00 -13.72
N ALA A 60 22.78 28.60 -14.88
CA ALA A 60 23.17 27.85 -16.09
C ALA A 60 24.60 27.30 -15.99
N GLU A 61 25.54 28.10 -15.46
CA GLU A 61 26.92 27.70 -15.23
C GLU A 61 27.05 26.68 -14.09
N ALA A 62 26.24 26.82 -13.03
CA ALA A 62 26.17 25.85 -11.95
C ALA A 62 25.88 24.40 -12.44
N LYS A 63 25.09 24.27 -13.50
CA LYS A 63 24.81 22.99 -14.13
C LYS A 63 26.03 22.35 -14.80
N GLN A 64 26.96 23.17 -15.31
CA GLN A 64 28.18 22.70 -16.00
C GLN A 64 29.31 22.40 -15.03
N LEU A 65 29.43 23.16 -13.93
CA LEU A 65 30.53 23.07 -12.95
C LEU A 65 30.40 21.89 -11.97
N LEU A 66 29.21 21.30 -11.83
CA LEU A 66 29.00 20.10 -10.99
C LEU A 66 29.81 18.87 -11.45
N ASN A 67 30.43 18.92 -12.63
CA ASN A 67 31.35 17.91 -13.13
C ASN A 67 32.78 18.07 -12.56
N SER A 68 33.10 19.15 -11.87
CA SER A 68 34.43 19.37 -11.31
C SER A 68 34.51 18.88 -9.85
N LYS A 69 35.70 18.39 -9.44
CA LYS A 69 35.98 17.78 -8.13
C LYS A 69 35.79 18.67 -6.90
N GLU A 70 35.20 19.85 -7.05
CA GLU A 70 35.07 20.86 -5.98
C GLU A 70 33.66 20.92 -5.38
N LEU A 71 33.09 19.80 -5.02
CA LEU A 71 31.93 19.80 -4.13
C LEU A 71 32.42 20.15 -2.72
N LYS A 72 32.38 21.44 -2.36
CA LYS A 72 32.69 21.87 -1.00
C LYS A 72 31.71 21.26 -0.02
N GLU A 73 32.24 20.64 1.03
CA GLU A 73 31.49 20.05 2.12
C GLU A 73 30.59 21.07 2.81
N LEU A 74 29.30 20.77 2.93
CA LEU A 74 28.37 21.54 3.74
C LEU A 74 28.30 20.97 5.15
N ARG A 75 28.44 21.85 6.14
CA ARG A 75 28.03 21.49 7.51
C ARG A 75 26.51 21.36 7.55
N TRP A 76 26.06 20.20 7.90
CA TRP A 76 24.66 19.89 7.90
C TRP A 76 24.12 19.60 9.31
N ASN A 77 22.93 20.12 9.65
CA ASN A 77 22.33 19.84 10.93
C ASN A 77 21.58 18.50 10.89
N VAL A 78 22.33 17.41 10.94
CA VAL A 78 21.81 16.04 10.90
C VAL A 78 20.90 15.73 12.10
N LYS A 79 21.03 16.47 13.21
CA LYS A 79 20.17 16.32 14.41
C LYS A 79 18.69 16.55 14.09
N GLU A 80 18.39 17.50 13.21
CA GLU A 80 17.00 17.76 12.79
C GLU A 80 16.42 16.59 12.01
N TYR A 81 17.21 15.92 11.18
CA TYR A 81 16.76 14.74 10.42
C TYR A 81 16.56 13.51 11.32
N ILE A 82 17.45 13.31 12.31
CA ILE A 82 17.28 12.25 13.31
C ILE A 82 16.00 12.49 14.09
N LYS A 83 15.72 13.73 14.47
CA LYS A 83 14.49 14.09 15.16
C LYS A 83 13.27 13.77 14.32
N HIS A 84 13.22 14.20 13.07
CA HIS A 84 12.10 13.91 12.15
C HIS A 84 11.96 12.43 11.82
N GLY A 85 13.07 11.69 11.67
CA GLY A 85 13.04 10.24 11.49
C GLY A 85 12.43 9.51 12.69
N ARG A 86 12.77 9.94 13.91
CA ARG A 86 12.20 9.39 15.16
C ARG A 86 10.74 9.77 15.36
N GLU A 87 10.38 11.02 15.07
CA GLU A 87 9.00 11.52 15.19
C GLU A 87 8.04 10.81 14.22
N ASN A 88 8.52 10.33 13.08
CA ASN A 88 7.71 9.63 12.09
C ASN A 88 7.73 8.09 12.25
N ALA A 89 8.26 7.57 13.37
CA ALA A 89 8.31 6.14 13.69
C ALA A 89 8.87 5.25 12.55
N VAL A 90 9.78 5.79 11.75
CA VAL A 90 10.34 5.10 10.61
C VAL A 90 11.36 4.08 11.09
N ASN A 91 11.49 2.96 10.40
CA ASN A 91 12.16 1.74 10.86
C ASN A 91 13.57 1.95 11.44
N GLU A 92 14.03 0.99 12.27
CA GLU A 92 15.33 1.03 12.94
C GLU A 92 16.54 1.15 11.99
N MET A 93 16.44 0.65 10.76
CA MET A 93 17.49 0.81 9.75
C MET A 93 17.68 2.26 9.34
N TRP A 94 16.59 2.98 9.10
CA TRP A 94 16.63 4.42 8.79
C TRP A 94 17.22 5.24 9.94
N ILE A 95 16.83 4.91 11.18
CA ILE A 95 17.39 5.57 12.38
C ILE A 95 18.89 5.34 12.47
N ARG A 96 19.39 4.12 12.22
CA ARG A 96 20.83 3.82 12.19
C ARG A 96 21.56 4.55 11.06
N GLU A 97 20.99 4.63 9.88
CA GLU A 97 21.56 5.39 8.76
C GLU A 97 21.68 6.88 9.08
N LEU A 98 20.67 7.47 9.72
CA LEU A 98 20.70 8.85 10.21
C LEU A 98 21.73 9.07 11.33
N GLU A 99 21.84 8.15 12.27
CA GLU A 99 22.83 8.20 13.36
C GLU A 99 24.25 8.08 12.82
N ASN A 100 24.51 7.20 11.86
CA ASN A 100 25.78 7.08 11.15
C ASN A 100 26.12 8.36 10.38
N ALA A 101 25.14 8.97 9.72
CA ALA A 101 25.32 10.22 9.03
C ALA A 101 25.64 11.38 10.01
N SER A 102 25.07 11.37 11.24
CA SER A 102 25.32 12.40 12.25
C SER A 102 26.74 12.34 12.83
N SER A 103 27.37 11.19 12.81
CA SER A 103 28.74 11.01 13.28
C SER A 103 29.80 11.51 12.30
N ARG A 104 29.43 11.75 11.05
CA ARG A 104 30.30 12.35 10.02
C ARG A 104 30.26 13.87 10.12
N TYR A 105 31.37 14.48 10.47
CA TYR A 105 31.51 15.94 10.66
C TYR A 105 31.26 16.78 9.39
N HIS A 106 31.40 16.16 8.20
CA HIS A 106 31.24 16.80 6.91
C HIS A 106 30.53 15.86 5.94
N ILE A 107 29.29 16.17 5.65
CA ILE A 107 28.54 15.49 4.58
C ILE A 107 28.66 16.32 3.31
N SER A 108 29.00 15.68 2.18
CA SER A 108 29.02 16.38 0.89
C SER A 108 27.64 16.95 0.53
N ARG A 109 27.60 17.99 -0.28
CA ARG A 109 26.34 18.60 -0.73
C ARG A 109 25.42 17.60 -1.40
N LEU A 110 26.00 16.70 -2.18
CA LEU A 110 25.26 15.66 -2.87
C LEU A 110 24.67 14.64 -1.88
N GLU A 111 25.47 14.22 -0.89
CA GLU A 111 25.01 13.31 0.17
C GLU A 111 23.90 13.93 1.00
N SER A 112 24.01 15.24 1.31
CA SER A 112 22.94 15.99 1.97
C SER A 112 21.63 15.95 1.19
N LEU A 113 21.68 16.18 -0.13
CA LEU A 113 20.48 16.14 -0.97
C LEU A 113 19.91 14.71 -1.05
N LYS A 114 20.76 13.69 -1.16
CA LYS A 114 20.32 12.28 -1.13
C LYS A 114 19.57 11.95 0.16
N LEU A 115 20.12 12.36 1.32
CA LEU A 115 19.48 12.15 2.62
C LEU A 115 18.14 12.88 2.73
N GLN A 116 18.02 14.11 2.20
CA GLN A 116 16.73 14.83 2.16
C GLN A 116 15.69 14.09 1.33
N MET A 117 16.08 13.65 0.14
CA MET A 117 15.19 12.88 -0.73
C MET A 117 14.78 11.56 -0.09
N GLN A 118 15.71 10.85 0.53
CA GLN A 118 15.44 9.61 1.26
C GLN A 118 14.46 9.85 2.40
N GLN A 119 14.63 10.91 3.19
CA GLN A 119 13.69 11.25 4.27
C GLN A 119 12.25 11.43 3.77
N HIS A 120 12.05 12.09 2.63
CA HIS A 120 10.70 12.24 2.07
C HIS A 120 10.10 10.90 1.66
N VAL A 121 10.92 9.96 1.18
CA VAL A 121 10.51 8.60 0.85
C VAL A 121 10.18 7.78 2.11
N GLU A 122 10.99 7.92 3.18
CA GLU A 122 10.75 7.24 4.44
C GLU A 122 9.41 7.66 5.07
N VAL A 123 9.15 8.98 5.13
CA VAL A 123 7.88 9.52 5.62
C VAL A 123 6.70 9.02 4.76
N LEU A 124 6.87 8.99 3.44
CA LEU A 124 5.84 8.50 2.53
C LEU A 124 5.49 7.04 2.82
N TYR A 125 6.47 6.16 2.87
CA TYR A 125 6.23 4.72 3.07
C TYR A 125 5.85 4.37 4.50
N GLY A 126 6.34 5.11 5.51
CA GLY A 126 5.85 4.99 6.88
C GLY A 126 4.36 5.26 6.98
N ASN A 127 3.90 6.39 6.44
CA ASN A 127 2.48 6.74 6.40
C ASN A 127 1.66 5.76 5.56
N GLU A 128 2.21 5.23 4.46
CA GLU A 128 1.54 4.23 3.63
C GLU A 128 1.26 2.95 4.42
N ILE A 129 2.24 2.45 5.17
CA ILE A 129 2.09 1.21 5.95
C ILE A 129 1.09 1.39 7.08
N ASP A 130 1.25 2.44 7.89
CA ASP A 130 0.34 2.71 9.01
C ASP A 130 -1.11 2.90 8.52
N GLY A 131 -1.27 3.62 7.41
CA GLY A 131 -2.57 3.83 6.80
C GLY A 131 -3.15 2.55 6.20
N LEU A 132 -2.35 1.72 5.53
CA LEU A 132 -2.78 0.42 4.99
C LEU A 132 -3.20 -0.52 6.11
N GLU A 133 -2.41 -0.64 7.18
CA GLU A 133 -2.73 -1.51 8.30
C GLU A 133 -4.07 -1.16 8.92
N ASN A 134 -4.30 0.13 9.22
CA ASN A 134 -5.56 0.61 9.76
C ASN A 134 -6.73 0.37 8.80
N PHE A 135 -6.53 0.63 7.51
CA PHE A 135 -7.53 0.39 6.48
C PHE A 135 -7.90 -1.10 6.37
N MET A 136 -6.92 -2.01 6.43
CA MET A 136 -7.17 -3.46 6.39
C MET A 136 -7.92 -3.95 7.62
N LYS A 137 -7.60 -3.42 8.82
CA LYS A 137 -8.35 -3.69 10.05
C LYS A 137 -9.82 -3.27 9.90
N ASP A 138 -10.06 -2.10 9.32
CA ASP A 138 -11.42 -1.60 9.08
C ASP A 138 -12.18 -2.42 8.03
N VAL A 139 -11.51 -2.82 6.93
CA VAL A 139 -12.11 -3.70 5.91
C VAL A 139 -12.52 -5.04 6.53
N TYR A 140 -11.65 -5.65 7.31
CA TYR A 140 -11.91 -6.92 7.97
C TYR A 140 -13.11 -6.84 8.92
N LYS A 141 -13.11 -5.86 9.83
CA LYS A 141 -14.19 -5.65 10.80
C LYS A 141 -15.54 -5.34 10.13
N ASP A 142 -15.53 -4.39 9.21
CA ASP A 142 -16.75 -3.96 8.51
C ASP A 142 -17.36 -5.12 7.70
N ASN A 143 -16.53 -5.92 7.03
CA ASN A 143 -16.98 -7.09 6.30
C ASN A 143 -17.59 -8.14 7.22
N TYR A 144 -16.90 -8.49 8.29
CA TYR A 144 -17.38 -9.49 9.26
C TYR A 144 -18.73 -9.11 9.84
N TYR A 145 -18.84 -7.91 10.43
CA TYR A 145 -20.07 -7.51 11.12
C TYR A 145 -21.27 -7.33 10.19
N ARG A 146 -21.06 -6.81 8.98
CA ARG A 146 -22.16 -6.68 8.01
C ARG A 146 -22.64 -8.03 7.52
N LEU A 147 -21.71 -8.93 7.21
CA LEU A 147 -22.03 -10.26 6.74
C LEU A 147 -22.74 -11.07 7.84
N ALA A 148 -22.22 -11.04 9.07
CA ALA A 148 -22.82 -11.69 10.22
C ALA A 148 -24.23 -11.15 10.51
N PHE A 149 -24.44 -9.82 10.42
CA PHE A 149 -25.77 -9.22 10.56
C PHE A 149 -26.72 -9.68 9.45
N ASP A 150 -26.27 -9.71 8.20
CA ASP A 150 -27.11 -10.12 7.08
C ASP A 150 -27.52 -11.58 7.15
N ILE A 151 -26.59 -12.47 7.52
CA ILE A 151 -26.88 -13.89 7.71
C ILE A 151 -27.80 -14.09 8.92
N GLY A 152 -27.46 -13.55 10.09
CA GLY A 152 -28.25 -13.67 11.32
C GLY A 152 -29.69 -13.18 11.15
N LYS A 153 -29.89 -12.07 10.44
CA LYS A 153 -31.22 -11.55 10.11
C LYS A 153 -32.04 -12.55 9.25
N ASN A 154 -31.39 -13.24 8.34
CA ASN A 154 -32.07 -14.17 7.43
C ASN A 154 -32.42 -15.51 8.06
N ILE A 155 -31.58 -16.02 8.98
CA ILE A 155 -31.85 -17.26 9.72
C ILE A 155 -32.70 -17.04 11.00
N GLY A 156 -33.03 -15.77 11.32
CA GLY A 156 -33.88 -15.44 12.47
C GLY A 156 -33.16 -15.52 13.83
N ILE A 157 -31.84 -15.58 13.82
CA ILE A 157 -31.02 -15.58 15.04
C ILE A 157 -30.73 -14.13 15.40
N SER A 158 -31.29 -13.63 16.52
CA SER A 158 -30.82 -12.42 17.15
C SER A 158 -29.56 -12.74 17.97
N SER A 159 -28.44 -12.97 17.32
CA SER A 159 -27.20 -13.28 18.00
C SER A 159 -26.56 -12.00 18.56
N SER A 160 -26.23 -12.03 19.84
CA SER A 160 -25.24 -11.12 20.40
C SER A 160 -23.89 -11.53 19.79
N PHE A 161 -23.49 -10.87 18.70
CA PHE A 161 -22.18 -11.12 18.11
C PHE A 161 -21.11 -10.76 19.15
N SER A 162 -20.29 -11.73 19.50
CA SER A 162 -19.11 -11.45 20.34
C SER A 162 -18.19 -10.47 19.61
N ALA A 163 -17.57 -9.55 20.36
CA ALA A 163 -16.61 -8.63 19.78
C ALA A 163 -15.47 -9.44 19.13
N LEU A 164 -15.12 -9.10 17.89
CA LEU A 164 -13.98 -9.69 17.22
C LEU A 164 -12.70 -9.52 18.06
N ASP A 165 -11.99 -10.62 18.32
CA ASP A 165 -10.70 -10.57 19.01
C ASP A 165 -9.68 -9.81 18.11
N THR A 166 -9.20 -8.68 18.60
CA THR A 166 -8.19 -7.86 17.91
C THR A 166 -6.92 -8.65 17.60
N ARG A 167 -6.54 -9.62 18.46
CA ARG A 167 -5.40 -10.50 18.24
C ARG A 167 -5.60 -11.43 17.03
N LYS A 168 -6.84 -11.88 16.77
CA LYS A 168 -7.17 -12.65 15.57
C LYS A 168 -6.92 -11.82 14.31
N ILE A 169 -7.36 -10.55 14.33
CA ILE A 169 -7.17 -9.62 13.20
C ILE A 169 -5.67 -9.36 12.97
N GLU A 170 -4.90 -9.08 14.02
CA GLU A 170 -3.45 -8.85 13.95
C GLU A 170 -2.71 -10.06 13.38
N LYS A 171 -3.11 -11.27 13.79
CA LYS A 171 -2.55 -12.51 13.25
C LYS A 171 -2.83 -12.69 11.76
N VAL A 172 -4.01 -12.31 11.29
CA VAL A 172 -4.36 -12.36 9.86
C VAL A 172 -3.55 -11.31 9.09
N ILE A 173 -3.41 -10.09 9.61
CA ILE A 173 -2.67 -8.98 8.99
C ILE A 173 -1.18 -9.30 8.82
N SER A 174 -0.57 -9.95 9.81
CA SER A 174 0.85 -10.31 9.77
C SER A 174 1.16 -11.54 8.91
N ARG A 175 0.13 -12.29 8.48
CA ARG A 175 0.32 -13.56 7.78
C ARG A 175 0.60 -13.32 6.29
N PRO A 176 1.70 -13.85 5.74
CA PRO A 176 1.90 -13.94 4.31
C PRO A 176 0.85 -14.85 3.67
N TRP A 177 0.23 -14.41 2.59
CA TRP A 177 -0.78 -15.20 1.87
C TRP A 177 -0.43 -15.42 0.39
N THR A 178 0.51 -14.64 -0.13
CA THR A 178 0.98 -14.72 -1.52
C THR A 178 2.11 -15.74 -1.67
N PRO A 179 2.32 -16.34 -2.86
CA PRO A 179 3.31 -17.38 -3.09
C PRO A 179 4.77 -16.97 -2.81
N ASP A 180 5.07 -15.66 -2.80
CA ASP A 180 6.41 -15.13 -2.50
C ASP A 180 6.70 -15.06 -0.99
N GLY A 181 5.75 -15.44 -0.14
CA GLY A 181 5.91 -15.51 1.31
C GLY A 181 6.02 -14.15 2.00
N LEU A 182 5.69 -13.03 1.32
CA LEU A 182 5.75 -11.69 1.89
C LEU A 182 4.37 -11.18 2.27
N ASN A 183 4.24 -10.59 3.46
CA ASN A 183 3.08 -9.78 3.80
C ASN A 183 3.19 -8.38 3.17
N PHE A 184 2.12 -7.55 3.26
CA PHE A 184 2.09 -6.23 2.62
C PHE A 184 3.17 -5.28 3.16
N SER A 185 3.44 -5.32 4.47
CA SER A 185 4.45 -4.47 5.11
C SER A 185 5.86 -4.83 4.64
N GLU A 186 6.20 -6.12 4.62
CA GLU A 186 7.47 -6.62 4.10
C GLU A 186 7.66 -6.28 2.61
N ARG A 187 6.58 -6.29 1.84
CA ARG A 187 6.59 -5.92 0.42
C ARG A 187 6.88 -4.44 0.23
N VAL A 188 6.28 -3.58 1.05
CA VAL A 188 6.54 -2.14 1.00
C VAL A 188 7.97 -1.83 1.44
N TRP A 189 8.37 -2.32 2.63
CA TRP A 189 9.71 -2.05 3.19
C TRP A 189 10.83 -2.74 2.43
N GLY A 190 10.64 -4.01 2.06
CA GLY A 190 11.70 -4.83 1.47
C GLY A 190 11.82 -4.69 -0.04
N LYS A 191 10.78 -4.18 -0.73
CA LYS A 191 10.76 -4.10 -2.20
C LYS A 191 10.47 -2.70 -2.71
N HIS A 192 9.30 -2.12 -2.41
CA HIS A 192 8.87 -0.86 -3.02
C HIS A 192 9.75 0.32 -2.58
N ARG A 193 10.03 0.41 -1.28
CA ARG A 193 10.87 1.45 -0.68
C ARG A 193 12.30 1.43 -1.24
N PRO A 194 13.07 0.32 -1.15
CA PRO A 194 14.44 0.30 -1.67
C PRO A 194 14.49 0.54 -3.18
N GLU A 195 13.52 0.06 -3.93
CA GLU A 195 13.44 0.29 -5.37
C GLU A 195 13.33 1.79 -5.70
N LEU A 196 12.49 2.53 -4.96
CA LEU A 196 12.36 3.97 -5.17
C LEU A 196 13.61 4.72 -4.72
N ILE A 197 14.16 4.42 -3.55
CA ILE A 197 15.38 5.06 -3.02
C ILE A 197 16.55 4.86 -3.98
N ASN A 198 16.83 3.61 -4.37
CA ASN A 198 17.92 3.29 -5.29
C ASN A 198 17.77 4.02 -6.64
N PHE A 199 16.54 4.11 -7.15
CA PHE A 199 16.26 4.85 -8.38
C PHE A 199 16.56 6.34 -8.20
N LEU A 200 16.08 6.97 -7.12
CA LEU A 200 16.31 8.39 -6.83
C LEU A 200 17.80 8.71 -6.71
N GLU A 201 18.54 7.93 -5.94
CA GLU A 201 19.99 8.12 -5.75
C GLU A 201 20.77 7.97 -7.04
N LYS A 202 20.44 6.94 -7.82
CA LYS A 202 21.08 6.68 -9.11
C LYS A 202 20.84 7.82 -10.10
N GLU A 203 19.57 8.21 -10.30
CA GLU A 203 19.22 9.26 -11.25
C GLU A 203 19.79 10.63 -10.84
N LEU A 204 19.75 10.95 -9.54
CA LEU A 204 20.37 12.17 -9.02
C LEU A 204 21.86 12.19 -9.31
N THR A 205 22.59 11.14 -8.94
CA THR A 205 24.04 11.04 -9.15
C THR A 205 24.40 11.15 -10.63
N GLN A 206 23.68 10.41 -11.49
CA GLN A 206 23.95 10.41 -12.93
C GLN A 206 23.60 11.75 -13.58
N SER A 207 22.51 12.40 -13.14
CA SER A 207 22.11 13.72 -13.64
C SER A 207 23.14 14.77 -13.33
N ILE A 208 23.68 14.75 -12.11
CA ILE A 208 24.75 15.68 -11.68
C ILE A 208 26.05 15.42 -12.47
N ILE A 209 26.49 14.17 -12.58
CA ILE A 209 27.71 13.80 -13.35
C ILE A 209 27.61 14.24 -14.82
N ARG A 210 26.43 14.12 -15.42
CA ARG A 210 26.21 14.50 -16.83
C ARG A 210 25.92 16.00 -17.02
N GLY A 211 25.79 16.78 -15.97
CA GLY A 211 25.37 18.17 -16.05
C GLY A 211 23.95 18.33 -16.65
N GLU A 212 23.05 17.37 -16.41
CA GLU A 212 21.69 17.41 -16.94
C GLU A 212 20.90 18.57 -16.32
N ASN A 213 19.93 19.08 -17.09
CA ASN A 213 19.01 20.10 -16.58
C ASN A 213 18.17 19.51 -15.42
N PRO A 214 18.06 20.20 -14.27
CA PRO A 214 17.23 19.77 -13.14
C PRO A 214 15.80 19.40 -13.54
N LYS A 215 15.21 20.10 -14.51
CA LYS A 215 13.87 19.76 -15.04
C LYS A 215 13.81 18.35 -15.66
N THR A 216 14.91 17.94 -16.32
CA THR A 216 15.00 16.58 -16.88
C THR A 216 15.01 15.53 -15.78
N LEU A 217 15.81 15.76 -14.73
CA LEU A 217 15.83 14.91 -13.53
C LEU A 217 14.44 14.83 -12.90
N VAL A 218 13.82 15.99 -12.60
CA VAL A 218 12.48 16.08 -11.99
C VAL A 218 11.45 15.28 -12.81
N ASN A 219 11.49 15.37 -14.15
CA ASN A 219 10.58 14.62 -15.02
C ASN A 219 10.79 13.10 -14.90
N LYS A 220 12.04 12.63 -14.80
CA LYS A 220 12.36 11.20 -14.60
C LYS A 220 11.84 10.71 -13.24
N LEU A 221 12.07 11.49 -12.18
CA LEU A 221 11.61 11.17 -10.83
C LEU A 221 10.08 11.14 -10.76
N SER A 222 9.41 12.11 -11.37
CA SER A 222 7.95 12.17 -11.44
C SER A 222 7.34 10.92 -12.11
N LYS A 223 7.94 10.43 -13.20
CA LYS A 223 7.52 9.17 -13.83
C LYS A 223 7.67 7.97 -12.88
N LYS A 224 8.79 7.89 -12.14
CA LYS A 224 9.01 6.82 -11.17
C LYS A 224 8.01 6.89 -10.02
N PHE A 225 7.72 8.07 -9.49
CA PHE A 225 6.69 8.26 -8.46
C PHE A 225 5.30 7.83 -8.93
N ASN A 226 4.93 8.11 -10.18
CA ASN A 226 3.67 7.63 -10.76
C ASN A 226 3.63 6.10 -10.88
N SER A 227 4.74 5.46 -11.23
CA SER A 227 4.84 3.99 -11.22
C SER A 227 4.71 3.42 -9.80
N SER A 228 5.42 3.99 -8.82
CA SER A 228 5.34 3.59 -7.41
C SER A 228 3.93 3.76 -6.84
N LYS A 229 3.27 4.87 -7.16
CA LYS A 229 1.86 5.10 -6.82
C LYS A 229 0.93 4.02 -7.39
N SER A 230 1.17 3.58 -8.63
CA SER A 230 0.42 2.49 -9.26
C SER A 230 0.68 1.14 -8.57
N GLN A 231 1.91 0.89 -8.12
CA GLN A 231 2.25 -0.29 -7.32
C GLN A 231 1.51 -0.28 -5.98
N ALA A 232 1.48 0.86 -5.29
CA ALA A 232 0.72 1.04 -4.05
C ALA A 232 -0.78 0.82 -4.25
N ALA A 233 -1.36 1.30 -5.36
CA ALA A 233 -2.76 1.01 -5.71
C ALA A 233 -3.02 -0.49 -5.93
N ASN A 234 -2.12 -1.18 -6.63
CA ASN A 234 -2.25 -2.61 -6.85
C ASN A 234 -2.20 -3.37 -5.51
N LEU A 235 -1.27 -3.01 -4.63
CA LEU A 235 -1.15 -3.57 -3.30
C LEU A 235 -2.43 -3.33 -2.49
N LEU A 236 -2.87 -2.07 -2.35
CA LEU A 236 -4.07 -1.70 -1.61
C LEU A 236 -5.29 -2.54 -2.00
N PHE A 237 -5.63 -2.58 -3.29
CA PHE A 237 -6.84 -3.26 -3.75
C PHE A 237 -6.73 -4.79 -3.66
N THR A 238 -5.54 -5.35 -3.81
CA THR A 238 -5.32 -6.80 -3.72
C THR A 238 -5.37 -7.27 -2.26
N GLU A 239 -4.68 -6.57 -1.36
CA GLU A 239 -4.71 -6.86 0.08
C GLU A 239 -6.11 -6.66 0.65
N SER A 240 -6.80 -5.57 0.30
CA SER A 240 -8.18 -5.35 0.76
C SER A 240 -9.13 -6.48 0.33
N ALA A 241 -8.94 -7.05 -0.86
CA ALA A 241 -9.71 -8.20 -1.32
C ALA A 241 -9.38 -9.47 -0.52
N PHE A 242 -8.10 -9.67 -0.16
CA PHE A 242 -7.67 -10.77 0.70
C PHE A 242 -8.27 -10.66 2.10
N PHE A 243 -8.17 -9.50 2.75
CA PHE A 243 -8.70 -9.30 4.11
C PHE A 243 -10.23 -9.41 4.17
N ALA A 244 -10.93 -8.96 3.15
CA ALA A 244 -12.36 -9.18 3.01
C ALA A 244 -12.70 -10.68 2.91
N SER A 245 -11.93 -11.43 2.12
CA SER A 245 -12.14 -12.88 1.96
C SER A 245 -11.82 -13.66 3.24
N ALA A 246 -10.72 -13.31 3.93
CA ALA A 246 -10.37 -13.89 5.22
C ALA A 246 -11.43 -13.61 6.29
N SER A 247 -11.94 -12.41 6.32
CA SER A 247 -13.05 -12.01 7.20
C SER A 247 -14.34 -12.76 6.88
N THR A 248 -14.63 -13.00 5.60
CA THR A 248 -15.78 -13.81 5.17
C THR A 248 -15.62 -15.26 5.62
N GLN A 249 -14.42 -15.84 5.45
CA GLN A 249 -14.11 -17.19 5.93
C GLN A 249 -14.36 -17.33 7.44
N ASP A 250 -13.85 -16.38 8.22
CA ASP A 250 -14.05 -16.39 9.67
C ASP A 250 -15.53 -16.22 10.06
N CYS A 251 -16.26 -15.35 9.37
CA CYS A 251 -17.69 -15.16 9.59
C CYS A 251 -18.49 -16.42 9.26
N PHE A 252 -18.19 -17.08 8.15
CA PHE A 252 -18.85 -18.33 7.75
C PHE A 252 -18.55 -19.46 8.74
N ASN A 253 -17.32 -19.59 9.20
CA ASN A 253 -16.95 -20.57 10.21
C ASN A 253 -17.67 -20.31 11.56
N ASP A 254 -17.73 -19.06 12.00
CA ASP A 254 -18.37 -18.67 13.26
C ASP A 254 -19.92 -18.84 13.22
N LEU A 255 -20.49 -18.94 12.02
CA LEU A 255 -21.93 -19.16 11.78
C LEU A 255 -22.25 -20.56 11.24
N ASP A 256 -21.30 -21.49 11.30
CA ASP A 256 -21.45 -22.89 10.85
C ASP A 256 -21.97 -23.05 9.41
N VAL A 257 -21.56 -22.13 8.50
CA VAL A 257 -21.85 -22.23 7.06
C VAL A 257 -21.02 -23.39 6.49
N GLU A 258 -21.65 -24.36 5.84
CA GLU A 258 -20.98 -25.56 5.29
C GLU A 258 -20.53 -25.39 3.84
N GLU A 259 -21.28 -24.61 3.03
CA GLU A 259 -21.01 -24.39 1.61
C GLU A 259 -21.10 -22.90 1.23
N TYR A 260 -20.29 -22.49 0.26
CA TYR A 260 -20.33 -21.13 -0.27
C TYR A 260 -20.31 -21.11 -1.80
N ASP A 261 -20.95 -20.09 -2.37
CA ASP A 261 -20.98 -19.81 -3.80
C ASP A 261 -19.97 -18.73 -4.16
N ILE A 262 -19.29 -18.88 -5.30
CA ILE A 262 -18.47 -17.80 -5.88
C ILE A 262 -19.39 -16.84 -6.64
N VAL A 263 -19.20 -15.55 -6.39
CA VAL A 263 -19.97 -14.46 -7.02
C VAL A 263 -19.01 -13.47 -7.66
N ALA A 264 -18.92 -13.48 -9.00
CA ALA A 264 -18.13 -12.52 -9.75
C ALA A 264 -18.97 -11.33 -10.21
N THR A 265 -18.35 -10.13 -10.20
CA THR A 265 -18.95 -8.98 -10.88
C THR A 265 -18.66 -9.11 -12.37
N LEU A 266 -19.65 -9.53 -13.15
CA LEU A 266 -19.51 -9.77 -14.59
C LEU A 266 -19.66 -8.49 -15.39
N ASP A 267 -18.55 -8.00 -15.96
CA ASP A 267 -18.49 -6.88 -16.89
C ASP A 267 -17.31 -7.06 -17.86
N LEU A 268 -17.09 -6.06 -18.75
CA LEU A 268 -15.99 -6.08 -19.73
C LEU A 268 -14.57 -6.13 -19.11
N ARG A 269 -14.43 -5.93 -17.81
CA ARG A 269 -13.16 -5.98 -17.06
C ARG A 269 -13.00 -7.27 -16.27
N THR A 270 -13.95 -8.17 -16.32
CA THR A 270 -13.91 -9.43 -15.59
C THR A 270 -12.90 -10.37 -16.24
N SER A 271 -11.93 -10.85 -15.48
CA SER A 271 -10.93 -11.79 -15.96
C SER A 271 -11.56 -13.16 -16.26
N GLU A 272 -10.94 -13.90 -17.17
CA GLU A 272 -11.38 -15.25 -17.55
C GLU A 272 -11.47 -16.20 -16.34
N ILE A 273 -10.49 -16.14 -15.41
CA ILE A 273 -10.53 -16.92 -14.19
C ILE A 273 -11.76 -16.61 -13.34
N CYS A 274 -12.14 -15.34 -13.19
CA CYS A 274 -13.33 -14.96 -12.43
C CYS A 274 -14.62 -15.38 -13.14
N GLN A 275 -14.68 -15.28 -14.47
CA GLN A 275 -15.82 -15.77 -15.26
C GLN A 275 -16.00 -17.29 -15.10
N ASN A 276 -14.90 -18.04 -15.13
CA ASN A 276 -14.92 -19.50 -14.99
C ASN A 276 -15.24 -19.96 -13.56
N MET A 277 -15.00 -19.12 -12.56
CA MET A 277 -15.30 -19.43 -11.15
C MET A 277 -16.71 -19.01 -10.75
N ASP A 278 -17.34 -18.08 -11.47
CA ASP A 278 -18.67 -17.58 -11.14
C ASP A 278 -19.72 -18.68 -11.03
N GLY A 279 -20.52 -18.62 -9.99
CA GLY A 279 -21.60 -19.56 -9.72
C GLY A 279 -21.18 -20.96 -9.22
N LYS A 280 -19.87 -21.26 -9.12
CA LYS A 280 -19.40 -22.51 -8.51
C LYS A 280 -19.64 -22.51 -7.00
N THR A 281 -20.02 -23.67 -6.48
CA THR A 281 -20.21 -23.92 -5.06
C THR A 281 -19.05 -24.79 -4.54
N PHE A 282 -18.54 -24.46 -3.36
CA PHE A 282 -17.48 -25.18 -2.66
C PHE A 282 -17.86 -25.38 -1.21
N LYS A 283 -17.32 -26.44 -0.59
CA LYS A 283 -17.42 -26.63 0.86
C LYS A 283 -16.48 -25.71 1.62
N MET A 284 -16.82 -25.35 2.86
CA MET A 284 -15.98 -24.53 3.71
C MET A 284 -14.65 -25.18 4.06
N GLU A 285 -14.57 -26.50 4.14
CA GLU A 285 -13.30 -27.23 4.32
C GLU A 285 -12.29 -26.97 3.20
N ASP A 286 -12.79 -26.64 1.99
CA ASP A 286 -11.99 -26.31 0.81
C ASP A 286 -11.73 -24.81 0.64
N TYR A 287 -12.12 -23.95 1.60
CA TYR A 287 -11.96 -22.49 1.48
C TYR A 287 -10.49 -22.09 1.51
N LYS A 288 -9.92 -21.91 0.33
CA LYS A 288 -8.52 -21.53 0.16
C LYS A 288 -8.41 -20.27 -0.68
N ILE A 289 -8.06 -19.17 -0.04
CA ILE A 289 -7.90 -17.86 -0.69
C ILE A 289 -6.85 -17.92 -1.80
N GLY A 290 -7.20 -17.44 -2.97
CA GLY A 290 -6.38 -17.50 -4.18
C GLY A 290 -6.58 -18.76 -5.02
N VAL A 291 -7.30 -19.76 -4.54
CA VAL A 291 -7.54 -21.05 -5.24
C VAL A 291 -9.03 -21.32 -5.42
N THR A 292 -9.76 -21.53 -4.33
CA THR A 292 -11.21 -21.79 -4.32
C THR A 292 -12.01 -20.59 -3.83
N ALA A 293 -11.34 -19.61 -3.23
CA ALA A 293 -11.92 -18.34 -2.77
C ALA A 293 -11.11 -17.14 -3.28
N PRO A 294 -11.75 -15.97 -3.57
CA PRO A 294 -11.05 -14.80 -4.07
C PRO A 294 -10.12 -14.19 -3.00
N PRO A 295 -9.12 -13.34 -3.39
CA PRO A 295 -8.88 -12.84 -4.73
C PRO A 295 -8.09 -13.83 -5.61
N PHE A 296 -8.50 -14.04 -6.84
CA PHE A 296 -7.83 -14.92 -7.81
C PHE A 296 -6.72 -14.22 -8.60
N HIS A 297 -6.71 -12.89 -8.60
CA HIS A 297 -5.73 -12.03 -9.30
C HIS A 297 -5.68 -10.64 -8.67
N VAL A 298 -4.72 -9.84 -9.10
CA VAL A 298 -4.58 -8.43 -8.67
C VAL A 298 -5.85 -7.63 -8.97
N LYS A 299 -6.34 -6.86 -7.98
CA LYS A 299 -7.59 -6.07 -8.07
C LYS A 299 -8.84 -6.91 -8.34
N CYS A 300 -8.90 -8.12 -7.87
CA CYS A 300 -10.05 -9.00 -8.01
C CYS A 300 -11.31 -8.40 -7.35
N ARG A 301 -12.42 -8.42 -8.09
CA ARG A 301 -13.74 -7.92 -7.62
C ARG A 301 -14.70 -9.03 -7.25
N THR A 302 -14.30 -10.29 -7.40
CA THR A 302 -15.07 -11.47 -7.02
C THR A 302 -15.21 -11.55 -5.50
N THR A 303 -16.33 -12.06 -5.04
CA THR A 303 -16.66 -12.31 -3.63
C THR A 303 -17.26 -13.71 -3.45
N THR A 304 -17.61 -14.07 -2.23
CA THR A 304 -18.30 -15.30 -1.89
C THR A 304 -19.63 -14.99 -1.18
N ALA A 305 -20.61 -15.85 -1.37
CA ALA A 305 -21.90 -15.81 -0.69
C ALA A 305 -22.17 -17.15 0.00
N PRO A 306 -22.89 -17.20 1.12
CA PRO A 306 -23.29 -18.48 1.71
C PRO A 306 -24.24 -19.22 0.76
N SER A 307 -24.10 -20.56 0.66
CA SER A 307 -24.99 -21.37 -0.17
C SER A 307 -26.41 -21.44 0.43
N ILE A 308 -27.43 -21.43 -0.43
CA ILE A 308 -28.83 -21.43 0.01
C ILE A 308 -29.22 -22.74 0.72
N LYS A 309 -28.70 -23.87 0.26
CA LYS A 309 -28.99 -25.18 0.87
C LYS A 309 -28.61 -25.19 2.33
N ASP A 310 -27.55 -24.53 2.66
CA ASP A 310 -27.00 -24.39 4.00
C ASP A 310 -27.89 -23.54 4.90
N LEU A 311 -28.31 -22.39 4.39
CA LEU A 311 -29.17 -21.45 5.14
C LEU A 311 -30.58 -21.99 5.41
N GLU A 312 -31.06 -22.92 4.60
CA GLU A 312 -32.32 -23.61 4.83
C GLU A 312 -32.20 -24.69 5.92
N GLY A 313 -31.04 -25.33 6.07
CA GLY A 313 -30.70 -26.26 7.12
C GLY A 313 -30.50 -25.66 8.51
N MET A 314 -30.15 -24.37 8.58
CA MET A 314 -29.94 -23.62 9.82
C MET A 314 -31.22 -23.03 10.46
N ARG A 315 -32.41 -23.19 9.81
CA ARG A 315 -33.73 -22.78 10.30
C ARG A 315 -34.40 -23.89 11.08
#